data_0ddde9497b772737b8cb873310b9261a
#
_entry.id   0ddde9497b772737b8cb873310b9261a
#
_cell.length_a   1.000
_cell.length_b   1.000
_cell.length_c   1.000
_cell.angle_alpha   90.00
_cell.angle_beta   90.00
_cell.angle_gamma   90.00
#
_symmetry.space_group_name_H-M   'P 1'
#
loop_
_entity.id
_entity.type
_entity.pdbx_description
1 polymer ?
#
loop_
_entity_poly.entity_id
_entity_poly.type
_entity_poly.pdbx_seq_one_letter_code
_entity_poly.pdbx_strand_id
1 'polypeptide(L)'
;SSAASDVYKRQSLIGKNLDEFSDLCSELGVEDFRSKQLFNWMYRNEVSDLTELKNLPKSLIGDLKRGHCIHPLELINSTNSSSEKTNKFLFKTQSGALIESVLMNEKNRVTLCISTQVGCALDCKFCATAKMGFKENLSVGEILDQYLLARQKINKPITNIVFMGMGEPFLNYKNVIKAAKLLNDPNGINLSLIHISEPTRPVMI
;
A
#
# COMPACT_ATOMS: atom_id res chain seq x y z
N SER A 1 23.95 -21.15 -16.24
CA SER A 1 23.97 -19.74 -16.62
C SER A 1 22.80 -19.04 -15.92
N SER A 2 22.96 -18.74 -14.62
CA SER A 2 21.91 -18.13 -13.77
C SER A 2 22.30 -16.70 -13.36
N ALA A 3 22.60 -15.85 -14.32
CA ALA A 3 23.05 -14.48 -14.07
C ALA A 3 22.04 -13.40 -14.51
N ALA A 4 20.74 -13.71 -14.51
CA ALA A 4 19.72 -12.81 -15.05
C ALA A 4 18.57 -12.51 -14.07
N SER A 5 18.71 -12.72 -12.75
CA SER A 5 17.62 -12.53 -11.80
C SER A 5 17.93 -11.63 -10.58
N ASP A 6 19.07 -10.97 -10.53
CA ASP A 6 19.29 -9.87 -9.60
C ASP A 6 18.88 -8.53 -10.23
N VAL A 7 17.60 -8.45 -10.66
CA VAL A 7 16.95 -7.15 -10.75
C VAL A 7 16.83 -6.66 -9.33
N TYR A 8 17.73 -5.79 -8.91
CA TYR A 8 17.73 -5.08 -7.63
C TYR A 8 16.30 -4.63 -7.34
N LYS A 9 15.62 -5.27 -6.39
CA LYS A 9 14.29 -4.84 -5.94
C LYS A 9 14.46 -3.43 -5.42
N ARG A 10 13.98 -2.45 -6.17
CA ARG A 10 14.02 -1.06 -5.74
C ARG A 10 13.26 -0.93 -4.44
N GLN A 11 13.82 -0.21 -3.47
CA GLN A 11 13.14 0.04 -2.22
C GLN A 11 11.96 0.97 -2.46
N SER A 12 10.80 0.65 -1.88
CA SER A 12 9.65 1.54 -1.96
C SER A 12 9.83 2.78 -1.08
N LEU A 13 9.51 3.95 -1.62
CA LEU A 13 9.36 5.18 -0.84
C LEU A 13 8.05 5.19 -0.07
N ILE A 14 6.97 4.64 -0.66
CA ILE A 14 5.72 4.39 0.07
C ILE A 14 5.99 3.33 1.14
N GLY A 15 5.50 3.58 2.36
CA GLY A 15 5.72 2.75 3.53
C GLY A 15 6.79 3.29 4.48
N LYS A 16 7.54 4.31 4.08
CA LYS A 16 8.48 5.02 4.97
C LYS A 16 7.73 6.07 5.80
N ASN A 17 8.01 6.12 7.11
CA ASN A 17 7.57 7.21 7.99
C ASN A 17 8.53 8.41 7.90
N LEU A 18 8.26 9.47 8.66
CA LEU A 18 9.08 10.68 8.61
C LEU A 18 10.52 10.43 9.07
N ASP A 19 10.72 9.61 10.12
CA ASP A 19 12.06 9.29 10.63
C ASP A 19 12.88 8.50 9.58
N GLU A 20 12.24 7.55 8.91
CA GLU A 20 12.88 6.78 7.82
C GLU A 20 13.17 7.62 6.58
N PHE A 21 12.42 8.69 6.33
CA PHE A 21 12.79 9.67 5.32
C PHE A 21 13.95 10.57 5.78
N SER A 22 14.05 10.87 7.09
CA SER A 22 15.21 11.58 7.66
C SER A 22 16.48 10.75 7.53
N ASP A 23 16.41 9.46 7.86
CA ASP A 23 17.52 8.52 7.69
C ASP A 23 17.96 8.45 6.20
N LEU A 24 17.00 8.33 5.28
CA LEU A 24 17.27 8.34 3.84
C LEU A 24 17.93 9.64 3.37
N CYS A 25 17.49 10.79 3.88
CA CYS A 25 18.12 12.08 3.58
C CYS A 25 19.57 12.12 4.07
N SER A 26 19.83 11.59 5.26
CA SER A 26 21.17 11.49 5.84
C SER A 26 22.08 10.57 5.00
N GLU A 27 21.58 9.42 4.57
CA GLU A 27 22.30 8.47 3.69
C GLU A 27 22.65 9.10 2.34
N LEU A 28 21.77 9.95 1.80
CA LEU A 28 21.97 10.64 0.51
C LEU A 28 22.73 11.96 0.65
N GLY A 29 23.14 12.33 1.87
CA GLY A 29 23.90 13.55 2.14
C GLY A 29 23.12 14.85 1.86
N VAL A 30 21.78 14.81 2.03
CA VAL A 30 20.91 15.97 1.85
C VAL A 30 20.32 16.43 3.18
N GLU A 31 19.87 17.69 3.22
CA GLU A 31 19.38 18.33 4.45
C GLU A 31 18.07 17.71 4.95
N ASP A 32 17.94 17.58 6.26
CA ASP A 32 16.83 16.87 6.94
C ASP A 32 15.44 17.44 6.59
N PHE A 33 15.29 18.74 6.33
CA PHE A 33 13.99 19.29 5.93
C PHE A 33 13.42 18.68 4.65
N ARG A 34 14.26 18.01 3.83
CA ARG A 34 13.84 17.27 2.64
C ARG A 34 12.99 16.05 2.98
N SER A 35 13.18 15.46 4.17
CA SER A 35 12.38 14.36 4.68
C SER A 35 10.88 14.71 4.72
N LYS A 36 10.55 15.89 5.24
CA LYS A 36 9.16 16.41 5.27
C LYS A 36 8.61 16.66 3.87
N GLN A 37 9.46 17.12 2.94
CA GLN A 37 9.05 17.31 1.55
C GLN A 37 8.74 15.97 0.88
N LEU A 38 9.60 14.96 1.04
CA LEU A 38 9.38 13.61 0.52
C LEU A 38 8.10 12.99 1.10
N PHE A 39 7.91 13.07 2.42
CA PHE A 39 6.72 12.58 3.09
C PHE A 39 5.43 13.22 2.54
N ASN A 40 5.43 14.55 2.38
CA ASN A 40 4.28 15.25 1.81
C ASN A 40 4.01 14.86 0.35
N TRP A 41 5.06 14.66 -0.46
CA TRP A 41 4.90 14.22 -1.84
C TRP A 41 4.27 12.82 -1.91
N MET A 42 4.71 11.88 -1.06
CA MET A 42 4.19 10.51 -1.07
C MET A 42 2.75 10.42 -0.58
N TYR A 43 2.39 11.16 0.50
CA TYR A 43 1.14 10.91 1.22
C TYR A 43 0.09 12.01 1.11
N ARG A 44 0.47 13.25 0.76
CA ARG A 44 -0.48 14.35 0.53
C ARG A 44 -0.69 14.65 -0.94
N ASN A 45 0.39 14.70 -1.70
CA ASN A 45 0.33 15.04 -3.12
C ASN A 45 0.14 13.79 -4.00
N GLU A 46 0.34 12.59 -3.43
CA GLU A 46 0.08 11.29 -4.07
C GLU A 46 0.70 11.19 -5.47
N VAL A 47 1.98 11.57 -5.57
CA VAL A 47 2.68 11.56 -6.85
C VAL A 47 2.84 10.16 -7.40
N SER A 48 2.71 10.04 -8.69
CA SER A 48 2.85 8.77 -9.41
C SER A 48 4.26 8.53 -9.96
N ASP A 49 5.04 9.60 -10.18
CA ASP A 49 6.39 9.50 -10.72
C ASP A 49 7.36 10.47 -10.01
N LEU A 50 8.61 10.04 -9.85
CA LEU A 50 9.67 10.85 -9.23
C LEU A 50 9.96 12.16 -10.00
N THR A 51 9.56 12.27 -11.27
CA THR A 51 9.70 13.51 -12.05
C THR A 51 8.74 14.62 -11.63
N GLU A 52 7.68 14.27 -10.89
CA GLU A 52 6.70 15.21 -10.36
C GLU A 52 7.23 16.00 -9.14
N LEU A 53 8.34 15.58 -8.53
CA LEU A 53 8.95 16.18 -7.34
C LEU A 53 9.64 17.52 -7.66
N LYS A 54 8.88 18.51 -8.16
CA LYS A 54 9.39 19.75 -8.77
C LYS A 54 10.23 20.63 -7.84
N ASN A 55 10.04 20.55 -6.53
CA ASN A 55 10.74 21.35 -5.53
C ASN A 55 11.96 20.65 -4.92
N LEU A 56 12.34 19.49 -5.44
CA LEU A 56 13.53 18.76 -5.02
C LEU A 56 14.69 18.99 -6.01
N PRO A 57 15.95 19.00 -5.54
CA PRO A 57 17.11 19.06 -6.39
C PRO A 57 17.14 17.91 -7.40
N LYS A 58 17.55 18.20 -8.64
CA LYS A 58 17.67 17.19 -9.71
C LYS A 58 18.65 16.05 -9.34
N SER A 59 19.70 16.35 -8.58
CA SER A 59 20.64 15.37 -8.04
C SER A 59 19.92 14.36 -7.15
N LEU A 60 19.14 14.84 -6.17
CA LEU A 60 18.36 13.98 -5.26
C LEU A 60 17.36 13.10 -6.01
N ILE A 61 16.65 13.66 -6.99
CA ILE A 61 15.73 12.88 -7.85
C ILE A 61 16.51 11.79 -8.60
N GLY A 62 17.72 12.08 -9.08
CA GLY A 62 18.60 11.12 -9.75
C GLY A 62 19.03 10.00 -8.81
N ASP A 63 19.37 10.32 -7.56
CA ASP A 63 19.76 9.34 -6.54
C ASP A 63 18.59 8.43 -6.15
N LEU A 64 17.42 9.02 -5.94
CA LEU A 64 16.20 8.26 -5.66
C LEU A 64 15.85 7.30 -6.80
N LYS A 65 15.95 7.73 -8.05
CA LYS A 65 15.66 6.88 -9.22
C LYS A 65 16.56 5.65 -9.34
N ARG A 66 17.80 5.72 -8.85
CA ARG A 66 18.73 4.59 -8.90
C ARG A 66 18.37 3.46 -7.94
N GLY A 67 17.88 3.80 -6.75
CA GLY A 67 17.64 2.83 -5.68
C GLY A 67 16.18 2.61 -5.28
N HIS A 68 15.29 3.50 -5.69
CA HIS A 68 13.92 3.54 -5.16
C HIS A 68 12.85 3.55 -6.25
N CYS A 69 11.65 3.13 -5.87
CA CYS A 69 10.41 3.32 -6.62
C CYS A 69 9.38 4.00 -5.71
N ILE A 70 8.40 4.67 -6.29
CA ILE A 70 7.26 5.18 -5.54
C ILE A 70 6.32 4.02 -5.26
N HIS A 71 5.72 3.47 -6.31
CA HIS A 71 4.75 2.39 -6.23
C HIS A 71 5.43 1.02 -6.26
N PRO A 72 5.32 0.21 -5.19
CA PRO A 72 5.79 -1.18 -5.20
C PRO A 72 4.80 -2.13 -5.86
N LEU A 73 3.55 -1.69 -6.12
CA LEU A 73 2.53 -2.44 -6.83
C LEU A 73 2.34 -1.93 -8.26
N GLU A 74 1.98 -2.84 -9.15
CA GLU A 74 1.51 -2.55 -10.50
C GLU A 74 0.01 -2.86 -10.58
N LEU A 75 -0.83 -1.88 -10.95
CA LEU A 75 -2.24 -2.12 -11.20
C LEU A 75 -2.42 -2.81 -12.55
N ILE A 76 -2.79 -4.09 -12.53
CA ILE A 76 -2.97 -4.93 -13.72
C ILE A 76 -4.37 -4.76 -14.31
N ASN A 77 -5.39 -4.73 -13.45
CA ASN A 77 -6.77 -4.64 -13.90
C ASN A 77 -7.67 -3.97 -12.86
N SER A 78 -8.74 -3.37 -13.34
CA SER A 78 -9.82 -2.82 -12.52
C SER A 78 -11.15 -3.17 -13.14
N THR A 79 -12.00 -3.89 -12.40
CA THR A 79 -13.30 -4.36 -12.86
C THR A 79 -14.40 -3.77 -12.00
N ASN A 80 -15.37 -3.11 -12.64
CA ASN A 80 -16.54 -2.56 -11.96
C ASN A 80 -17.70 -3.56 -12.03
N SER A 81 -18.47 -3.67 -10.93
CA SER A 81 -19.74 -4.40 -10.97
C SER A 81 -20.75 -3.67 -11.85
N SER A 82 -21.72 -4.42 -12.41
CA SER A 82 -22.80 -3.86 -13.22
C SER A 82 -23.62 -2.78 -12.51
N SER A 83 -23.64 -2.78 -11.18
CA SER A 83 -24.32 -1.77 -10.35
C SER A 83 -23.45 -0.58 -9.99
N GLU A 84 -22.18 -0.54 -10.44
CA GLU A 84 -21.17 0.49 -10.09
C GLU A 84 -20.90 0.64 -8.57
N LYS A 85 -21.40 -0.28 -7.76
CA LYS A 85 -21.26 -0.24 -6.30
C LYS A 85 -19.96 -0.88 -5.80
N THR A 86 -19.33 -1.68 -6.63
CA THR A 86 -18.12 -2.44 -6.25
C THR A 86 -17.10 -2.38 -7.37
N ASN A 87 -15.87 -2.03 -7.02
CA ASN A 87 -14.71 -2.07 -7.93
C ASN A 87 -13.71 -3.06 -7.37
N LYS A 88 -13.28 -3.99 -8.17
CA LYS A 88 -12.21 -4.94 -7.84
C LYS A 88 -10.95 -4.55 -8.56
N PHE A 89 -9.86 -4.43 -7.81
CA PHE A 89 -8.53 -4.11 -8.32
C PHE A 89 -7.65 -5.35 -8.23
N LEU A 90 -6.93 -5.64 -9.29
CA LEU A 90 -5.91 -6.67 -9.35
C LEU A 90 -4.54 -6.00 -9.43
N PHE A 91 -3.70 -6.26 -8.44
CA PHE A 91 -2.34 -5.74 -8.37
C PHE A 91 -1.32 -6.86 -8.50
N LYS A 92 -0.16 -6.51 -9.03
CA LYS A 92 1.02 -7.35 -9.08
C LYS A 92 2.09 -6.79 -8.15
N THR A 93 2.63 -7.62 -7.28
CA THR A 93 3.72 -7.28 -6.37
C THR A 93 5.06 -7.25 -7.08
N GLN A 94 6.10 -6.73 -6.43
CA GLN A 94 7.47 -6.78 -6.95
C GLN A 94 8.00 -8.22 -7.10
N SER A 95 7.47 -9.17 -6.34
CA SER A 95 7.78 -10.59 -6.49
C SER A 95 7.09 -11.25 -7.70
N GLY A 96 6.17 -10.53 -8.36
CA GLY A 96 5.34 -11.03 -9.44
C GLY A 96 4.06 -11.74 -8.98
N ALA A 97 3.78 -11.78 -7.69
CA ALA A 97 2.55 -12.36 -7.17
C ALA A 97 1.35 -11.43 -7.39
N LEU A 98 0.15 -12.00 -7.45
CA LEU A 98 -1.08 -11.25 -7.65
C LEU A 98 -1.87 -11.16 -6.33
N ILE A 99 -2.37 -9.96 -6.05
CA ILE A 99 -3.26 -9.67 -4.93
C ILE A 99 -4.46 -8.86 -5.39
N GLU A 100 -5.53 -8.92 -4.62
CA GLU A 100 -6.77 -8.22 -4.93
C GLU A 100 -7.16 -7.26 -3.82
N SER A 101 -7.81 -6.15 -4.20
CA SER A 101 -8.50 -5.24 -3.30
C SER A 101 -9.88 -4.97 -3.84
N VAL A 102 -10.83 -4.70 -2.93
CA VAL A 102 -12.23 -4.46 -3.29
C VAL A 102 -12.68 -3.14 -2.70
N LEU A 103 -13.12 -2.24 -3.56
CA LEU A 103 -13.77 -1.00 -3.16
C LEU A 103 -15.28 -1.20 -3.15
N MET A 104 -15.91 -0.86 -2.05
CA MET A 104 -17.36 -0.87 -1.88
C MET A 104 -17.86 0.57 -1.74
N ASN A 105 -18.72 1.00 -2.68
CA ASN A 105 -19.26 2.35 -2.75
C ASN A 105 -20.72 2.34 -2.26
N GLU A 106 -20.93 2.81 -1.06
CA GLU A 106 -22.25 3.01 -0.46
C GLU A 106 -22.62 4.50 -0.47
N LYS A 107 -23.89 4.84 -0.14
CA LYS A 107 -24.37 6.23 -0.21
C LYS A 107 -23.46 7.23 0.52
N ASN A 108 -23.04 6.91 1.75
CA ASN A 108 -22.26 7.80 2.63
C ASN A 108 -20.90 7.24 3.00
N ARG A 109 -20.50 6.08 2.47
CA ARG A 109 -19.29 5.39 2.84
C ARG A 109 -18.65 4.74 1.62
N VAL A 110 -17.36 4.99 1.46
CA VAL A 110 -16.52 4.31 0.47
C VAL A 110 -15.48 3.51 1.22
N THR A 111 -15.64 2.20 1.23
CA THR A 111 -14.79 1.26 1.97
C THR A 111 -13.86 0.53 1.02
N LEU A 112 -12.56 0.58 1.28
CA LEU A 112 -11.57 -0.24 0.57
C LEU A 112 -11.16 -1.42 1.45
N CYS A 113 -11.40 -2.62 0.95
CA CYS A 113 -10.90 -3.87 1.52
C CYS A 113 -9.52 -4.17 0.94
N ILE A 114 -8.48 -4.18 1.77
CA ILE A 114 -7.08 -4.37 1.35
C ILE A 114 -6.51 -5.70 1.84
N SER A 115 -5.58 -6.23 1.06
CA SER A 115 -4.84 -7.45 1.33
C SER A 115 -3.61 -7.19 2.19
N THR A 116 -3.21 -8.17 2.99
CA THR A 116 -2.05 -8.10 3.89
C THR A 116 -1.00 -9.18 3.62
N GLN A 117 -1.37 -10.21 2.87
CA GLN A 117 -0.48 -11.32 2.48
C GLN A 117 -0.80 -11.76 1.05
N VAL A 118 0.14 -12.43 0.42
CA VAL A 118 -0.11 -13.26 -0.78
C VAL A 118 -0.49 -14.66 -0.32
N GLY A 119 -1.77 -15.02 -0.51
CA GLY A 119 -2.32 -16.23 0.10
C GLY A 119 -2.55 -16.07 1.61
N CYS A 120 -2.77 -17.17 2.31
CA CYS A 120 -3.01 -17.17 3.76
C CYS A 120 -2.57 -18.50 4.37
N ALA A 121 -2.00 -18.44 5.59
CA ALA A 121 -1.60 -19.65 6.33
C ALA A 121 -2.76 -20.28 7.13
N LEU A 122 -3.88 -19.56 7.30
CA LEU A 122 -5.04 -20.07 8.02
C LEU A 122 -5.93 -20.89 7.08
N ASP A 123 -6.33 -22.06 7.54
CA ASP A 123 -7.20 -22.98 6.78
C ASP A 123 -8.70 -22.69 7.07
N CYS A 124 -9.16 -21.47 6.78
CA CYS A 124 -10.57 -21.14 6.89
C CYS A 124 -11.36 -21.79 5.76
N LYS A 125 -12.20 -22.79 6.08
CA LYS A 125 -12.92 -23.63 5.11
C LYS A 125 -13.80 -22.87 4.12
N PHE A 126 -14.28 -21.69 4.48
CA PHE A 126 -15.11 -20.83 3.62
C PHE A 126 -14.30 -19.83 2.77
N CYS A 127 -12.98 -19.73 2.99
CA CYS A 127 -12.14 -18.69 2.38
C CYS A 127 -11.42 -19.22 1.13
N ALA A 128 -11.61 -18.56 -0.01
CA ALA A 128 -10.91 -18.91 -1.25
C ALA A 128 -9.39 -18.71 -1.14
N THR A 129 -8.96 -17.68 -0.41
CA THR A 129 -7.52 -17.36 -0.21
C THR A 129 -6.81 -18.46 0.59
N ALA A 130 -7.50 -19.13 1.52
CA ALA A 130 -6.93 -20.24 2.29
C ALA A 130 -6.47 -21.40 1.39
N LYS A 131 -7.22 -21.67 0.30
CA LYS A 131 -6.88 -22.73 -0.68
C LYS A 131 -5.61 -22.42 -1.50
N MET A 132 -5.19 -21.17 -1.53
CA MET A 132 -3.98 -20.75 -2.26
C MET A 132 -2.69 -21.05 -1.47
N GLY A 133 -2.80 -21.32 -0.16
CA GLY A 133 -1.68 -21.41 0.76
C GLY A 133 -0.97 -20.06 0.96
N PHE A 134 -0.13 -19.98 1.97
CA PHE A 134 0.69 -18.79 2.24
C PHE A 134 1.91 -18.76 1.31
N LYS A 135 2.20 -17.60 0.76
CA LYS A 135 3.40 -17.35 -0.05
C LYS A 135 4.33 -16.33 0.61
N GLU A 136 3.83 -15.13 0.87
CA GLU A 136 4.61 -14.06 1.48
C GLU A 136 3.75 -13.03 2.21
N ASN A 137 4.35 -12.31 3.15
CA ASN A 137 3.78 -11.13 3.76
C ASN A 137 3.96 -9.92 2.84
N LEU A 138 2.92 -9.12 2.70
CA LEU A 138 3.06 -7.83 2.03
C LEU A 138 3.87 -6.86 2.89
N SER A 139 4.73 -6.09 2.26
CA SER A 139 5.45 -4.98 2.87
C SER A 139 4.50 -3.84 3.23
N VAL A 140 4.95 -2.92 4.09
CA VAL A 140 4.18 -1.70 4.44
C VAL A 140 3.82 -0.91 3.19
N GLY A 141 4.77 -0.79 2.25
CA GLY A 141 4.56 -0.11 0.98
C GLY A 141 3.46 -0.77 0.15
N GLU A 142 3.49 -2.08 -0.02
CA GLU A 142 2.48 -2.82 -0.79
C GLU A 142 1.09 -2.77 -0.14
N ILE A 143 1.00 -2.73 1.19
CA ILE A 143 -0.27 -2.56 1.90
C ILE A 143 -0.85 -1.17 1.62
N LEU A 144 -0.04 -0.11 1.75
CA LEU A 144 -0.47 1.28 1.54
C LEU A 144 -0.77 1.59 0.08
N ASP A 145 -0.02 1.00 -0.83
CA ASP A 145 -0.11 1.29 -2.26
C ASP A 145 -1.44 0.84 -2.86
N GLN A 146 -2.06 -0.19 -2.29
CA GLN A 146 -3.43 -0.57 -2.64
C GLN A 146 -4.41 0.59 -2.46
N TYR A 147 -4.26 1.37 -1.37
CA TYR A 147 -5.07 2.57 -1.13
C TYR A 147 -4.75 3.68 -2.13
N LEU A 148 -3.46 4.01 -2.31
CA LEU A 148 -3.04 5.12 -3.16
C LEU A 148 -3.42 4.89 -4.63
N LEU A 149 -3.19 3.69 -5.16
CA LEU A 149 -3.55 3.33 -6.53
C LEU A 149 -5.07 3.23 -6.73
N ALA A 150 -5.82 2.69 -5.77
CA ALA A 150 -7.28 2.64 -5.84
C ALA A 150 -7.88 4.06 -5.83
N ARG A 151 -7.35 4.96 -4.99
CA ARG A 151 -7.81 6.34 -4.89
C ARG A 151 -7.67 7.10 -6.20
N GLN A 152 -6.60 6.87 -6.96
CA GLN A 152 -6.41 7.49 -8.28
C GLN A 152 -7.45 7.07 -9.32
N LYS A 153 -8.17 5.98 -9.09
CA LYS A 153 -9.18 5.43 -10.03
C LYS A 153 -10.61 5.82 -9.70
N ILE A 154 -10.82 6.58 -8.64
CA ILE A 154 -12.17 6.95 -8.19
C ILE A 154 -12.27 8.45 -7.95
N ASN A 155 -13.45 9.01 -8.22
CA ASN A 155 -13.73 10.43 -8.02
C ASN A 155 -14.22 10.79 -6.61
N LYS A 156 -14.41 9.79 -5.74
CA LYS A 156 -14.87 9.96 -4.36
C LYS A 156 -13.77 9.65 -3.38
N PRO A 157 -13.68 10.34 -2.22
CA PRO A 157 -12.71 9.99 -1.19
C PRO A 157 -13.02 8.60 -0.60
N ILE A 158 -11.99 7.77 -0.41
CA ILE A 158 -12.10 6.56 0.40
C ILE A 158 -12.24 7.00 1.85
N THR A 159 -13.32 6.59 2.51
CA THR A 159 -13.62 7.00 3.89
C THR A 159 -13.23 5.94 4.91
N ASN A 160 -13.13 4.68 4.49
CA ASN A 160 -12.89 3.54 5.36
C ASN A 160 -11.91 2.56 4.73
N ILE A 161 -11.08 1.92 5.56
CA ILE A 161 -10.25 0.79 5.18
C ILE A 161 -10.54 -0.39 6.10
N VAL A 162 -10.61 -1.58 5.52
CA VAL A 162 -10.71 -2.85 6.25
C VAL A 162 -9.63 -3.81 5.77
N PHE A 163 -8.93 -4.43 6.71
CA PHE A 163 -7.89 -5.43 6.44
C PHE A 163 -8.52 -6.83 6.32
N MET A 164 -9.46 -6.98 5.39
CA MET A 164 -10.26 -8.19 5.19
C MET A 164 -10.10 -8.78 3.78
N GLY A 165 -9.05 -8.38 3.06
CA GLY A 165 -8.67 -8.94 1.78
C GLY A 165 -7.94 -10.27 1.92
N MET A 166 -6.92 -10.49 1.09
CA MET A 166 -6.11 -11.70 1.16
C MET A 166 -5.17 -11.66 2.37
N GLY A 167 -5.08 -12.78 3.10
CA GLY A 167 -4.19 -12.97 4.24
C GLY A 167 -4.84 -12.70 5.60
N GLU A 168 -4.10 -13.04 6.65
CA GLU A 168 -4.45 -12.75 8.04
C GLU A 168 -3.61 -11.58 8.56
N PRO A 169 -4.22 -10.42 8.89
CA PRO A 169 -3.48 -9.23 9.33
C PRO A 169 -2.58 -9.49 10.54
N PHE A 170 -3.02 -10.30 11.49
CA PHE A 170 -2.24 -10.59 12.69
C PHE A 170 -1.01 -11.47 12.43
N LEU A 171 -0.96 -12.21 11.33
CA LEU A 171 0.24 -12.92 10.89
C LEU A 171 1.25 -12.01 10.17
N ASN A 172 0.81 -10.80 9.78
CA ASN A 172 1.68 -9.74 9.24
C ASN A 172 1.64 -8.48 10.14
N TYR A 173 1.54 -8.67 11.45
CA TYR A 173 1.21 -7.64 12.44
C TYR A 173 2.05 -6.38 12.33
N LYS A 174 3.38 -6.49 12.26
CA LYS A 174 4.29 -5.33 12.25
C LYS A 174 4.02 -4.42 11.04
N ASN A 175 3.88 -5.00 9.84
CA ASN A 175 3.64 -4.24 8.62
C ASN A 175 2.24 -3.64 8.61
N VAL A 176 1.22 -4.38 9.06
CA VAL A 176 -0.16 -3.91 9.13
C VAL A 176 -0.30 -2.74 10.09
N ILE A 177 0.27 -2.83 11.29
CA ILE A 177 0.20 -1.74 12.28
C ILE A 177 0.95 -0.49 11.77
N LYS A 178 2.11 -0.67 11.13
CA LYS A 178 2.83 0.47 10.55
C LYS A 178 2.04 1.11 9.41
N ALA A 179 1.43 0.32 8.53
CA ALA A 179 0.57 0.81 7.47
C ALA A 179 -0.65 1.58 8.04
N ALA A 180 -1.31 1.03 9.08
CA ALA A 180 -2.43 1.67 9.75
C ALA A 180 -2.04 3.03 10.37
N LYS A 181 -0.86 3.13 10.99
CA LYS A 181 -0.33 4.40 11.53
C LYS A 181 -0.12 5.43 10.42
N LEU A 182 0.46 5.04 9.28
CA LEU A 182 0.68 5.93 8.14
C LEU A 182 -0.63 6.37 7.47
N LEU A 183 -1.63 5.49 7.39
CA LEU A 183 -2.98 5.83 6.91
C LEU A 183 -3.65 6.88 7.82
N ASN A 184 -3.42 6.82 9.12
CA ASN A 184 -4.00 7.74 10.08
C ASN A 184 -3.15 9.00 10.34
N ASP A 185 -1.93 9.09 9.82
CA ASP A 185 -1.04 10.22 10.09
C ASP A 185 -1.67 11.55 9.65
N PRO A 186 -1.87 12.51 10.59
CA PRO A 186 -2.50 13.80 10.28
C PRO A 186 -1.68 14.66 9.32
N ASN A 187 -0.38 14.41 9.22
CA ASN A 187 0.50 15.10 8.28
C ASN A 187 0.51 14.44 6.89
N GLY A 188 -0.07 13.25 6.76
CA GLY A 188 -0.13 12.45 5.53
C GLY A 188 -1.55 12.26 5.01
N ILE A 189 -1.97 10.99 4.92
CA ILE A 189 -3.27 10.55 4.38
C ILE A 189 -4.45 11.00 5.26
N ASN A 190 -4.25 11.01 6.59
CA ASN A 190 -5.22 11.49 7.59
C ASN A 190 -6.57 10.75 7.56
N LEU A 191 -6.54 9.44 7.45
CA LEU A 191 -7.74 8.61 7.51
C LEU A 191 -8.13 8.40 9.00
N SER A 192 -9.41 8.53 9.35
CA SER A 192 -9.87 8.38 10.73
C SER A 192 -9.69 6.95 11.25
N LEU A 193 -9.18 6.79 12.48
CA LEU A 193 -9.00 5.48 13.14
C LEU A 193 -10.29 4.71 13.43
N ILE A 194 -11.43 5.42 13.54
CA ILE A 194 -12.74 4.79 13.81
C ILE A 194 -13.12 3.76 12.74
N HIS A 195 -12.48 3.83 11.58
CA HIS A 195 -12.82 3.03 10.41
C HIS A 195 -11.74 2.00 10.01
N ILE A 196 -10.69 1.81 10.82
CA ILE A 196 -9.56 0.94 10.47
C ILE A 196 -9.76 -0.52 10.91
N SER A 197 -10.54 -0.77 11.97
CA SER A 197 -10.77 -2.13 12.46
C SER A 197 -12.25 -2.44 12.61
N GLU A 198 -12.72 -3.51 11.96
CA GLU A 198 -13.96 -4.13 12.39
C GLU A 198 -13.69 -5.11 13.53
N PRO A 199 -14.63 -5.25 14.48
CA PRO A 199 -14.49 -6.28 15.51
C PRO A 199 -14.36 -7.66 14.86
N THR A 200 -13.44 -8.45 15.39
CA THR A 200 -13.23 -9.84 15.01
C THR A 200 -14.55 -10.56 14.83
N ARG A 201 -14.70 -11.26 13.70
CA ARG A 201 -15.84 -12.16 13.50
C ARG A 201 -15.96 -13.09 14.70
N PRO A 202 -17.15 -13.28 15.29
CA PRO A 202 -17.31 -14.31 16.30
C PRO A 202 -16.87 -15.63 15.67
N VAL A 203 -15.92 -16.29 16.31
CA VAL A 203 -15.57 -17.67 15.99
C VAL A 203 -16.82 -18.47 16.31
N MET A 204 -17.59 -18.83 15.31
CA MET A 204 -18.62 -19.85 15.51
C MET A 204 -17.88 -21.17 15.69
N ILE A 205 -17.88 -21.63 16.94
CA ILE A 205 -17.48 -22.96 17.36
C ILE A 205 -18.40 -23.97 16.75
#